data_f12d8cd5aff0ee78250b59e27595a819
#
_entry.id   f12d8cd5aff0ee78250b59e27595a819
#
_cell.length_a   1.000
_cell.length_b   1.000
_cell.length_c   1.000
_cell.angle_alpha   90.00
_cell.angle_beta   90.00
_cell.angle_gamma   90.00
#
_symmetry.space_group_name_H-M   'P 1'
#
loop_
_entity.id
_entity.type
_entity.pdbx_description
1 polymer ?
#
loop_
_entity_poly.entity_id
_entity_poly.type
_entity_poly.pdbx_seq_one_letter_code
_entity_poly.pdbx_strand_id
1 'polypeptide(L)'
;GVDHLYVDEAHSYKNAFLYTKMRNVAGIAQNEAQKSADMFNKCQYLDEITGGKGITFATGTPISNSMTELYVMQRYLQNSKLQNMGLGLFDSWASTFGEVVTSIELAPEGTGYRAKSRFARFYNIPELMNMFKEIADIKTSDQLKLPVPEAEYETVVLKPTEQQKEIVESLGERAEVVRNGGVDASVDNMLKITNDGRKLALDQRLVNELLPDNPESKISVCAEKSYEIWKDTAAQKSAQLIFCDLSTPKGDGSFNVYDDLKQKLIEKGVPEKEIAFIHDANTEA
;
A
#
# COMPACT_ATOMS: atom_id res chain seq x y z
N GLY A 1 24.41 -6.35 26.74
CA GLY A 1 24.34 -5.80 25.39
C GLY A 1 23.41 -6.64 24.53
N VAL A 2 23.01 -6.11 23.41
CA VAL A 2 22.24 -6.84 22.39
C VAL A 2 23.24 -7.30 21.35
N ASP A 3 23.22 -8.58 20.99
CA ASP A 3 24.11 -9.22 20.02
C ASP A 3 23.35 -9.76 18.80
N HIS A 4 22.02 -9.77 18.84
CA HIS A 4 21.19 -10.15 17.70
C HIS A 4 19.87 -9.39 17.70
N LEU A 5 19.41 -8.99 16.49
CA LEU A 5 18.16 -8.28 16.24
C LEU A 5 17.30 -9.11 15.27
N TYR A 6 16.11 -9.50 15.72
CA TYR A 6 15.08 -10.11 14.87
C TYR A 6 14.01 -9.05 14.56
N VAL A 7 13.70 -8.87 13.29
CA VAL A 7 12.72 -7.87 12.83
C VAL A 7 11.67 -8.58 11.99
N ASP A 8 10.47 -8.68 12.54
CA ASP A 8 9.30 -9.13 11.78
C ASP A 8 8.70 -7.97 10.98
N GLU A 9 8.04 -8.28 9.87
CA GLU A 9 7.49 -7.31 8.91
C GLU A 9 8.51 -6.25 8.50
N ALA A 10 9.74 -6.70 8.20
CA ALA A 10 10.90 -5.85 7.91
C ALA A 10 10.67 -4.90 6.72
N HIS A 11 9.71 -5.19 5.81
CA HIS A 11 9.31 -4.28 4.74
C HIS A 11 8.79 -2.93 5.26
N SER A 12 8.39 -2.84 6.52
CA SER A 12 8.02 -1.56 7.17
C SER A 12 9.16 -0.55 7.24
N TYR A 13 10.41 -0.99 7.04
CA TYR A 13 11.63 -0.16 7.06
C TYR A 13 12.19 0.13 5.66
N LYS A 14 11.43 -0.14 4.59
CA LYS A 14 11.87 0.05 3.20
C LYS A 14 12.16 1.51 2.79
N ASN A 15 11.63 2.48 3.52
CA ASN A 15 11.82 3.91 3.23
C ASN A 15 13.10 4.45 3.91
N ALA A 16 14.25 3.79 3.69
CA ALA A 16 15.55 4.31 4.08
C ALA A 16 16.06 5.30 3.03
N PHE A 17 16.78 6.32 3.48
CA PHE A 17 17.33 7.35 2.61
C PHE A 17 18.20 6.75 1.48
N LEU A 18 17.91 7.20 0.26
CA LEU A 18 18.69 6.86 -0.93
C LEU A 18 19.39 8.13 -1.45
N TYR A 19 20.72 8.16 -1.35
CA TYR A 19 21.47 9.21 -2.03
C TYR A 19 21.52 8.91 -3.52
N THR A 20 20.87 9.77 -4.32
CA THR A 20 20.79 9.61 -5.78
C THR A 20 20.78 10.95 -6.51
N LYS A 21 21.39 10.98 -7.69
CA LYS A 21 21.30 12.09 -8.63
C LYS A 21 20.08 12.00 -9.54
N MET A 22 19.35 10.88 -9.52
CA MET A 22 18.15 10.66 -10.31
C MET A 22 16.98 11.44 -9.71
N ARG A 23 16.59 12.53 -10.35
CA ARG A 23 15.45 13.36 -9.95
C ARG A 23 14.27 13.13 -10.86
N ASN A 24 13.04 13.23 -10.30
CA ASN A 24 11.79 13.08 -11.05
C ASN A 24 11.64 11.71 -11.76
N VAL A 25 12.23 10.66 -11.19
CA VAL A 25 12.11 9.28 -11.66
C VAL A 25 11.15 8.52 -10.75
N ALA A 26 10.06 8.02 -11.30
CA ALA A 26 9.12 7.19 -10.56
C ALA A 26 9.74 5.81 -10.24
N GLY A 27 9.35 5.23 -9.09
CA GLY A 27 9.92 3.98 -8.61
C GLY A 27 11.16 4.17 -7.73
N ILE A 28 11.64 5.40 -7.55
CA ILE A 28 12.72 5.74 -6.63
C ILE A 28 12.11 6.57 -5.49
N ALA A 29 12.01 5.96 -4.32
CA ALA A 29 11.54 6.66 -3.13
C ALA A 29 12.62 7.65 -2.65
N GLN A 30 12.28 8.93 -2.58
CA GLN A 30 13.17 9.97 -2.05
C GLN A 30 12.76 10.39 -0.62
N ASN A 31 11.73 9.75 -0.07
CA ASN A 31 11.27 10.02 1.28
C ASN A 31 12.06 9.17 2.27
N GLU A 32 12.58 9.80 3.29
CA GLU A 32 13.22 9.14 4.42
C GLU A 32 12.23 9.04 5.57
N ALA A 33 12.09 7.82 6.12
CA ALA A 33 11.41 7.62 7.39
C ALA A 33 12.45 7.55 8.51
N GLN A 34 12.28 8.37 9.54
CA GLN A 34 13.19 8.41 10.69
C GLN A 34 13.43 7.01 11.29
N LYS A 35 12.37 6.17 11.39
CA LYS A 35 12.47 4.80 11.86
C LYS A 35 13.40 3.92 11.00
N SER A 36 13.46 4.19 9.69
CA SER A 36 14.31 3.43 8.77
C SER A 36 15.76 3.87 8.87
N ALA A 37 16.03 5.14 9.08
CA ALA A 37 17.38 5.65 9.34
C ALA A 37 17.92 5.11 10.68
N ASP A 38 17.10 5.13 11.73
CA ASP A 38 17.45 4.57 13.04
C ASP A 38 17.73 3.07 12.96
N MET A 39 16.87 2.32 12.27
CA MET A 39 17.08 0.89 12.01
C MET A 39 18.39 0.63 11.26
N PHE A 40 18.70 1.43 10.24
CA PHE A 40 19.93 1.29 9.48
C PHE A 40 21.17 1.44 10.38
N ASN A 41 21.21 2.47 11.22
CA ASN A 41 22.31 2.69 12.14
C ASN A 41 22.47 1.52 13.14
N LYS A 42 21.37 0.98 13.67
CA LYS A 42 21.39 -0.20 14.54
C LYS A 42 21.93 -1.44 13.84
N CYS A 43 21.50 -1.66 12.58
CA CYS A 43 22.02 -2.76 11.77
C CYS A 43 23.53 -2.62 11.53
N GLN A 44 24.02 -1.42 11.17
CA GLN A 44 25.46 -1.22 10.97
C GLN A 44 26.26 -1.47 12.25
N TYR A 45 25.77 -0.98 13.39
CA TYR A 45 26.43 -1.22 14.68
C TYR A 45 26.49 -2.71 15.03
N LEU A 46 25.38 -3.44 14.84
CA LEU A 46 25.34 -4.87 15.10
C LEU A 46 26.26 -5.66 14.15
N ASP A 47 26.30 -5.31 12.88
CA ASP A 47 27.22 -5.93 11.91
C ASP A 47 28.67 -5.72 12.30
N GLU A 48 29.04 -4.54 12.79
CA GLU A 48 30.39 -4.23 13.25
C GLU A 48 30.80 -5.12 14.44
N ILE A 49 29.96 -5.24 15.45
CA ILE A 49 30.31 -6.00 16.69
C ILE A 49 30.15 -7.51 16.55
N THR A 50 29.36 -8.01 15.58
CA THR A 50 29.07 -9.44 15.40
C THR A 50 29.75 -10.03 14.16
N GLY A 51 30.42 -9.23 13.34
CA GLY A 51 31.00 -9.66 12.07
C GLY A 51 29.95 -10.06 11.03
N GLY A 52 28.85 -9.30 10.95
CA GLY A 52 27.79 -9.49 9.96
C GLY A 52 26.79 -10.60 10.27
N LYS A 53 26.62 -10.98 11.54
CA LYS A 53 25.74 -12.09 11.96
C LYS A 53 24.66 -11.68 12.96
N GLY A 54 24.51 -10.40 13.25
CA GLY A 54 23.63 -9.89 14.30
C GLY A 54 22.22 -9.52 13.86
N ILE A 55 21.80 -9.81 12.60
CA ILE A 55 20.53 -9.30 12.07
C ILE A 55 19.78 -10.41 11.34
N THR A 56 18.49 -10.55 11.65
CA THR A 56 17.56 -11.39 10.91
C THR A 56 16.28 -10.63 10.62
N PHE A 57 15.96 -10.47 9.35
CA PHE A 57 14.71 -9.89 8.88
C PHE A 57 13.75 -10.98 8.41
N ALA A 58 12.49 -10.87 8.80
CA ALA A 58 11.40 -11.71 8.31
C ALA A 58 10.36 -10.83 7.62
N THR A 59 9.91 -11.23 6.43
CA THR A 59 8.83 -10.55 5.71
C THR A 59 8.28 -11.43 4.59
N GLY A 60 6.96 -11.36 4.38
CA GLY A 60 6.30 -11.96 3.22
C GLY A 60 6.42 -11.12 1.93
N THR A 61 6.85 -9.85 2.03
CA THR A 61 6.87 -8.90 0.90
C THR A 61 8.14 -8.05 0.90
N PRO A 62 9.33 -8.63 0.63
CA PRO A 62 10.59 -7.89 0.63
C PRO A 62 10.63 -6.78 -0.43
N ILE A 63 9.84 -6.93 -1.49
CA ILE A 63 9.64 -5.95 -2.56
C ILE A 63 8.13 -5.79 -2.76
N SER A 64 7.58 -4.60 -2.56
CA SER A 64 6.15 -4.34 -2.73
C SER A 64 5.84 -3.38 -3.88
N ASN A 65 6.58 -2.30 -4.03
CA ASN A 65 6.28 -1.25 -5.00
C ASN A 65 7.39 -1.02 -6.02
N SER A 66 8.64 -1.26 -5.66
CA SER A 66 9.77 -0.97 -6.51
C SER A 66 10.97 -1.85 -6.19
N MET A 67 11.74 -2.20 -7.20
CA MET A 67 13.02 -2.91 -7.04
C MET A 67 14.04 -2.11 -6.22
N THR A 68 13.86 -0.81 -6.03
CA THR A 68 14.70 -0.02 -5.10
C THR A 68 14.59 -0.50 -3.67
N GLU A 69 13.47 -1.11 -3.30
CA GLU A 69 13.27 -1.72 -1.97
C GLU A 69 14.23 -2.89 -1.75
N LEU A 70 14.57 -3.64 -2.80
CA LEU A 70 15.58 -4.70 -2.71
C LEU A 70 16.97 -4.13 -2.35
N TYR A 71 17.36 -3.02 -2.98
CA TYR A 71 18.62 -2.34 -2.62
C TYR A 71 18.61 -1.91 -1.15
N VAL A 72 17.49 -1.41 -0.65
CA VAL A 72 17.37 -1.03 0.77
C VAL A 72 17.54 -2.25 1.68
N MET A 73 16.93 -3.39 1.36
CA MET A 73 17.13 -4.63 2.10
C MET A 73 18.58 -5.10 2.06
N GLN A 74 19.24 -5.03 0.90
CA GLN A 74 20.66 -5.34 0.78
C GLN A 74 21.53 -4.39 1.62
N ARG A 75 21.20 -3.11 1.71
CA ARG A 75 21.92 -2.17 2.60
C ARG A 75 21.82 -2.55 4.06
N TYR A 76 20.69 -3.06 4.52
CA TYR A 76 20.55 -3.53 5.90
C TYR A 76 21.37 -4.79 6.16
N LEU A 77 21.39 -5.74 5.23
CA LEU A 77 21.83 -7.11 5.48
C LEU A 77 23.20 -7.46 4.87
N GLN A 78 23.69 -6.69 3.91
CA GLN A 78 24.97 -6.95 3.22
C GLN A 78 25.70 -5.67 2.79
N ASN A 79 25.62 -4.61 3.63
CA ASN A 79 26.20 -3.32 3.30
C ASN A 79 27.70 -3.39 2.99
N SER A 80 28.47 -4.09 3.79
CA SER A 80 29.91 -4.27 3.58
C SER A 80 30.24 -4.91 2.24
N LYS A 81 29.43 -5.89 1.79
CA LYS A 81 29.58 -6.51 0.48
C LYS A 81 29.27 -5.51 -0.67
N LEU A 82 28.19 -4.75 -0.53
CA LEU A 82 27.85 -3.71 -1.51
C LEU A 82 29.00 -2.68 -1.63
N GLN A 83 29.58 -2.25 -0.52
CA GLN A 83 30.72 -1.34 -0.53
C GLN A 83 31.92 -1.93 -1.25
N ASN A 84 32.30 -3.16 -0.95
CA ASN A 84 33.44 -3.86 -1.54
C ASN A 84 33.29 -4.07 -3.05
N MET A 85 32.05 -4.20 -3.53
CA MET A 85 31.73 -4.34 -4.97
C MET A 85 31.57 -3.00 -5.68
N GLY A 86 31.69 -1.86 -4.98
CA GLY A 86 31.44 -0.54 -5.56
C GLY A 86 29.95 -0.23 -5.78
N LEU A 87 29.07 -1.01 -5.20
CA LEU A 87 27.60 -0.89 -5.30
C LEU A 87 26.96 -0.22 -4.07
N GLY A 88 27.76 0.33 -3.18
CA GLY A 88 27.29 0.96 -1.95
C GLY A 88 26.48 2.26 -2.16
N LEU A 89 26.68 2.94 -3.30
CA LEU A 89 25.83 4.06 -3.71
C LEU A 89 24.70 3.56 -4.59
N PHE A 90 23.49 4.08 -4.38
CA PHE A 90 22.32 3.69 -5.16
C PHE A 90 22.50 3.84 -6.67
N ASP A 91 23.09 4.94 -7.11
CA ASP A 91 23.29 5.19 -8.55
C ASP A 91 24.21 4.14 -9.20
N SER A 92 25.22 3.65 -8.48
CA SER A 92 26.10 2.56 -8.96
C SER A 92 25.34 1.24 -9.04
N TRP A 93 24.56 0.90 -8.01
CA TRP A 93 23.72 -0.28 -8.01
C TRP A 93 22.65 -0.21 -9.11
N ALA A 94 21.98 0.95 -9.24
CA ALA A 94 20.93 1.17 -10.23
C ALA A 94 21.47 1.04 -11.68
N SER A 95 22.65 1.59 -11.97
CA SER A 95 23.25 1.48 -13.29
C SER A 95 23.74 0.06 -13.63
N THR A 96 24.01 -0.76 -12.61
CA THR A 96 24.43 -2.16 -12.79
C THR A 96 23.25 -3.08 -13.06
N PHE A 97 22.09 -2.82 -12.45
CA PHE A 97 20.95 -3.73 -12.45
C PHE A 97 19.69 -3.20 -13.13
N GLY A 98 19.66 -1.94 -13.55
CA GLY A 98 18.49 -1.39 -14.20
C GLY A 98 18.72 -0.09 -14.93
N GLU A 99 17.68 0.40 -15.57
CA GLU A 99 17.68 1.66 -16.30
C GLU A 99 16.37 2.43 -16.12
N VAL A 100 16.48 3.73 -16.34
CA VAL A 100 15.32 4.63 -16.39
C VAL A 100 14.73 4.57 -17.80
N VAL A 101 13.46 4.22 -17.89
CA VAL A 101 12.69 4.21 -19.13
C VAL A 101 11.68 5.34 -19.11
N THR A 102 11.64 6.13 -20.17
CA THR A 102 10.61 7.15 -20.36
C THR A 102 9.55 6.65 -21.32
N SER A 103 8.30 6.66 -20.88
CA SER A 103 7.14 6.29 -21.68
C SER A 103 6.12 7.42 -21.71
N ILE A 104 5.33 7.46 -22.78
CA ILE A 104 4.17 8.34 -22.86
C ILE A 104 2.99 7.58 -22.25
N GLU A 105 2.37 8.15 -21.23
CA GLU A 105 1.21 7.58 -20.56
C GLU A 105 0.05 8.57 -20.53
N LEU A 106 -1.19 8.06 -20.41
CA LEU A 106 -2.35 8.90 -20.21
C LEU A 106 -2.19 9.66 -18.89
N ALA A 107 -2.50 10.94 -18.91
CA ALA A 107 -2.46 11.74 -17.69
C ALA A 107 -3.51 11.24 -16.66
N PRO A 108 -3.25 11.35 -15.34
CA PRO A 108 -4.12 10.82 -14.30
C PRO A 108 -5.55 11.34 -14.35
N GLU A 109 -5.74 12.54 -14.86
CA GLU A 109 -7.04 13.19 -15.07
C GLU A 109 -7.83 12.61 -16.26
N GLY A 110 -7.24 11.65 -17.00
CA GLY A 110 -7.90 11.01 -18.15
C GLY A 110 -7.86 11.83 -19.44
N THR A 111 -7.30 13.03 -19.42
CA THR A 111 -7.21 13.93 -20.57
C THR A 111 -5.76 14.22 -20.93
N GLY A 112 -5.39 13.96 -22.19
CA GLY A 112 -4.03 14.21 -22.71
C GLY A 112 -2.99 13.15 -22.29
N TYR A 113 -1.76 13.35 -22.74
CA TYR A 113 -0.63 12.46 -22.52
C TYR A 113 0.53 13.20 -21.88
N ARG A 114 1.27 12.48 -21.03
CA ARG A 114 2.51 13.01 -20.42
C ARG A 114 3.67 12.02 -20.57
N ALA A 115 4.87 12.53 -20.70
CA ALA A 115 6.08 11.72 -20.59
C ALA A 115 6.36 11.43 -19.11
N LYS A 116 6.52 10.16 -18.75
CA LYS A 116 6.86 9.74 -17.40
C LYS A 116 8.09 8.84 -17.42
N SER A 117 9.13 9.26 -16.68
CA SER A 117 10.33 8.46 -16.49
C SER A 117 10.16 7.57 -15.25
N ARG A 118 10.50 6.29 -15.41
CA ARG A 118 10.44 5.27 -14.35
C ARG A 118 11.72 4.46 -14.32
N PHE A 119 12.19 4.11 -13.13
CA PHE A 119 13.20 3.07 -12.95
C PHE A 119 12.48 1.72 -13.05
N ALA A 120 12.41 1.14 -14.23
CA ALA A 120 11.46 0.07 -14.54
C ALA A 120 12.01 -1.08 -15.37
N ARG A 121 13.15 -0.93 -16.05
CA ARG A 121 13.76 -2.02 -16.77
C ARG A 121 14.95 -2.55 -16.00
N PHE A 122 14.98 -3.87 -15.77
CA PHE A 122 16.01 -4.53 -14.99
C PHE A 122 16.75 -5.55 -15.83
N TYR A 123 18.06 -5.65 -15.61
CA TYR A 123 18.96 -6.59 -16.27
C TYR A 123 19.96 -7.14 -15.24
N ASN A 124 20.80 -8.10 -15.59
CA ASN A 124 21.68 -8.83 -14.68
C ASN A 124 20.93 -9.43 -13.48
N ILE A 125 19.65 -9.78 -13.69
CA ILE A 125 18.78 -10.34 -12.64
C ILE A 125 19.39 -11.61 -12.01
N PRO A 126 19.96 -12.55 -12.76
CA PRO A 126 20.59 -13.74 -12.16
C PRO A 126 21.68 -13.38 -11.16
N GLU A 127 22.51 -12.40 -11.45
CA GLU A 127 23.58 -11.95 -10.57
C GLU A 127 23.03 -11.26 -9.33
N LEU A 128 22.08 -10.34 -9.51
CA LEU A 128 21.39 -9.68 -8.42
C LEU A 128 20.72 -10.68 -7.47
N MET A 129 20.04 -11.68 -8.03
CA MET A 129 19.37 -12.72 -7.23
C MET A 129 20.35 -13.64 -6.53
N ASN A 130 21.49 -13.96 -7.16
CA ASN A 130 22.56 -14.73 -6.50
C ASN A 130 23.13 -13.97 -5.31
N MET A 131 23.42 -12.68 -5.48
CA MET A 131 23.85 -11.83 -4.36
C MET A 131 22.84 -11.82 -3.21
N PHE A 132 21.55 -11.69 -3.52
CA PHE A 132 20.51 -11.65 -2.50
C PHE A 132 20.32 -13.01 -1.81
N LYS A 133 20.38 -14.12 -2.54
CA LYS A 133 20.28 -15.48 -2.00
C LYS A 133 21.40 -15.86 -1.03
N GLU A 134 22.52 -15.16 -1.04
CA GLU A 134 23.60 -15.40 -0.06
C GLU A 134 23.16 -15.02 1.37
N ILE A 135 22.21 -14.09 1.49
CA ILE A 135 21.74 -13.56 2.78
C ILE A 135 20.26 -13.86 3.03
N ALA A 136 19.56 -14.50 2.09
CA ALA A 136 18.12 -14.70 2.16
C ALA A 136 17.76 -16.17 1.95
N ASP A 137 16.96 -16.71 2.87
CA ASP A 137 16.22 -17.96 2.66
C ASP A 137 14.83 -17.61 2.09
N ILE A 138 14.61 -17.94 0.81
CA ILE A 138 13.40 -17.59 0.07
C ILE A 138 12.55 -18.85 -0.11
N LYS A 139 11.33 -18.82 0.41
CA LYS A 139 10.32 -19.86 0.23
C LYS A 139 9.09 -19.27 -0.43
N THR A 140 8.70 -19.82 -1.57
CA THR A 140 7.43 -19.48 -2.23
C THR A 140 6.28 -20.31 -1.67
N SER A 141 5.04 -19.85 -1.85
CA SER A 141 3.83 -20.55 -1.40
C SER A 141 3.78 -22.02 -1.90
N ASP A 142 4.19 -22.25 -3.14
CA ASP A 142 4.22 -23.60 -3.73
C ASP A 142 5.22 -24.54 -3.03
N GLN A 143 6.34 -23.99 -2.54
CA GLN A 143 7.38 -24.75 -1.81
C GLN A 143 6.93 -25.07 -0.39
N LEU A 144 6.14 -24.17 0.22
CA LEU A 144 5.69 -24.33 1.61
C LEU A 144 4.57 -25.38 1.76
N LYS A 145 3.83 -25.66 0.68
CA LYS A 145 2.70 -26.60 0.68
C LYS A 145 1.74 -26.38 1.87
N LEU A 146 1.46 -25.11 2.15
CA LEU A 146 0.57 -24.73 3.23
C LEU A 146 -0.85 -25.26 2.97
N PRO A 147 -1.58 -25.68 4.00
CA PRO A 147 -2.98 -26.06 3.87
C PRO A 147 -3.85 -24.81 3.71
N VAL A 148 -3.80 -24.20 2.53
CA VAL A 148 -4.63 -23.05 2.20
C VAL A 148 -5.95 -23.55 1.59
N PRO A 149 -7.11 -22.94 1.96
CA PRO A 149 -8.37 -23.28 1.35
C PRO A 149 -8.39 -22.89 -0.13
N GLU A 150 -9.18 -23.61 -0.91
CA GLU A 150 -9.47 -23.21 -2.28
C GLU A 150 -10.28 -21.90 -2.26
N ALA A 151 -9.87 -20.93 -3.06
CA ALA A 151 -10.49 -19.60 -3.09
C ALA A 151 -11.29 -19.39 -4.37
N GLU A 152 -12.53 -18.98 -4.22
CA GLU A 152 -13.37 -18.48 -5.31
C GLU A 152 -13.31 -16.94 -5.32
N TYR A 153 -13.12 -16.37 -6.51
CA TYR A 153 -13.00 -14.92 -6.69
C TYR A 153 -14.22 -14.37 -7.43
N GLU A 154 -14.97 -13.49 -6.78
CA GLU A 154 -16.07 -12.77 -7.40
C GLU A 154 -15.77 -11.28 -7.47
N THR A 155 -15.92 -10.69 -8.67
CA THR A 155 -15.79 -9.23 -8.86
C THR A 155 -17.17 -8.61 -9.07
N VAL A 156 -17.59 -7.77 -8.14
CA VAL A 156 -18.86 -7.04 -8.24
C VAL A 156 -18.58 -5.64 -8.77
N VAL A 157 -19.06 -5.37 -9.99
CA VAL A 157 -18.90 -4.08 -10.67
C VAL A 157 -20.20 -3.30 -10.59
N LEU A 158 -20.13 -2.07 -10.06
CA LEU A 158 -21.28 -1.19 -9.89
C LEU A 158 -21.18 -0.01 -10.84
N LYS A 159 -22.34 0.51 -11.26
CA LYS A 159 -22.41 1.68 -12.13
C LYS A 159 -22.39 2.95 -11.30
N PRO A 160 -21.71 4.02 -11.75
CA PRO A 160 -21.74 5.31 -11.07
C PRO A 160 -23.13 5.96 -11.22
N THR A 161 -23.54 6.71 -10.20
CA THR A 161 -24.70 7.60 -10.28
C THR A 161 -24.42 8.83 -11.14
N GLU A 162 -25.46 9.57 -11.56
CA GLU A 162 -25.26 10.83 -12.27
C GLU A 162 -24.51 11.86 -11.40
N GLN A 163 -24.82 11.94 -10.11
CA GLN A 163 -24.11 12.80 -9.16
C GLN A 163 -22.62 12.42 -9.07
N GLN A 164 -22.30 11.14 -9.07
CA GLN A 164 -20.89 10.72 -9.09
C GLN A 164 -20.18 11.15 -10.36
N LYS A 165 -20.83 11.08 -11.52
CA LYS A 165 -20.25 11.52 -12.81
C LYS A 165 -19.99 13.03 -12.80
N GLU A 166 -20.95 13.85 -12.34
CA GLU A 166 -20.78 15.30 -12.21
C GLU A 166 -19.60 15.66 -11.28
N ILE A 167 -19.48 14.96 -10.16
CA ILE A 167 -18.35 15.20 -9.24
C ILE A 167 -17.02 14.78 -9.89
N VAL A 168 -16.97 13.68 -10.65
CA VAL A 168 -15.77 13.28 -11.39
C VAL A 168 -15.34 14.34 -12.40
N GLU A 169 -16.28 14.96 -13.12
CA GLU A 169 -16.01 16.07 -14.04
C GLU A 169 -15.39 17.25 -13.28
N SER A 170 -15.96 17.64 -12.14
CA SER A 170 -15.40 18.67 -11.26
C SER A 170 -14.00 18.33 -10.74
N LEU A 171 -13.72 17.07 -10.42
CA LEU A 171 -12.36 16.63 -10.05
C LEU A 171 -11.38 16.77 -11.22
N GLY A 172 -11.83 16.52 -12.46
CA GLY A 172 -11.06 16.74 -13.67
C GLY A 172 -10.69 18.21 -13.86
N GLU A 173 -11.67 19.13 -13.72
CA GLU A 173 -11.44 20.57 -13.78
C GLU A 173 -10.43 21.05 -12.72
N ARG A 174 -10.58 20.60 -11.48
CA ARG A 174 -9.62 20.88 -10.39
C ARG A 174 -8.21 20.40 -10.75
N ALA A 175 -8.08 19.19 -11.31
CA ALA A 175 -6.79 18.64 -11.72
C ALA A 175 -6.12 19.50 -12.82
N GLU A 176 -6.89 20.05 -13.75
CA GLU A 176 -6.38 20.99 -14.76
C GLU A 176 -5.88 22.29 -14.16
N VAL A 177 -6.62 22.88 -13.20
CA VAL A 177 -6.20 24.09 -12.49
C VAL A 177 -4.89 23.85 -11.74
N VAL A 178 -4.77 22.74 -11.01
CA VAL A 178 -3.53 22.36 -10.30
C VAL A 178 -2.36 22.19 -11.26
N ARG A 179 -2.58 21.52 -12.39
CA ARG A 179 -1.53 21.30 -13.41
C ARG A 179 -1.01 22.60 -14.01
N ASN A 180 -1.89 23.55 -14.23
CA ASN A 180 -1.56 24.85 -14.80
C ASN A 180 -1.01 25.85 -13.78
N GLY A 181 -0.83 25.42 -12.51
CA GLY A 181 -0.32 26.28 -11.44
C GLY A 181 -1.32 27.38 -11.01
N GLY A 182 -2.61 27.19 -11.29
CA GLY A 182 -3.69 28.12 -11.00
C GLY A 182 -4.13 28.16 -9.52
N VAL A 183 -3.58 27.29 -8.68
CA VAL A 183 -3.92 27.20 -7.26
C VAL A 183 -2.69 26.83 -6.44
N ASP A 184 -2.59 27.38 -5.21
CA ASP A 184 -1.51 27.02 -4.27
C ASP A 184 -1.67 25.55 -3.83
N ALA A 185 -0.54 24.81 -3.74
CA ALA A 185 -0.52 23.41 -3.37
C ALA A 185 -1.06 23.13 -1.95
N SER A 186 -1.08 24.12 -1.07
CA SER A 186 -1.69 24.02 0.27
C SER A 186 -3.23 24.07 0.21
N VAL A 187 -3.79 24.73 -0.80
CA VAL A 187 -5.23 24.82 -1.01
C VAL A 187 -5.76 23.60 -1.72
N ASP A 188 -5.17 23.26 -2.88
CA ASP A 188 -5.53 22.06 -3.66
C ASP A 188 -4.31 21.46 -4.37
N ASN A 189 -4.31 20.12 -4.51
CA ASN A 189 -3.21 19.40 -5.13
C ASN A 189 -3.68 18.00 -5.62
N MET A 190 -2.89 17.36 -6.47
CA MET A 190 -3.24 16.04 -7.03
C MET A 190 -3.48 14.97 -5.99
N LEU A 191 -2.80 15.01 -4.83
CA LEU A 191 -3.02 14.04 -3.75
C LEU A 191 -4.42 14.19 -3.14
N LYS A 192 -4.85 15.44 -2.90
CA LYS A 192 -6.18 15.75 -2.37
C LYS A 192 -7.26 15.33 -3.37
N ILE A 193 -7.12 15.70 -4.65
CA ILE A 193 -8.05 15.33 -5.72
C ILE A 193 -8.16 13.81 -5.85
N THR A 194 -7.05 13.09 -5.85
CA THR A 194 -7.04 11.62 -5.92
C THR A 194 -7.74 11.00 -4.69
N ASN A 195 -7.52 11.57 -3.50
CA ASN A 195 -8.19 11.10 -2.29
C ASN A 195 -9.71 11.36 -2.34
N ASP A 196 -10.13 12.51 -2.84
CA ASP A 196 -11.56 12.81 -3.04
C ASP A 196 -12.18 11.85 -4.05
N GLY A 197 -11.46 11.53 -5.14
CA GLY A 197 -11.89 10.51 -6.11
C GLY A 197 -12.03 9.11 -5.51
N ARG A 198 -11.09 8.70 -4.63
CA ARG A 198 -11.19 7.42 -3.91
C ARG A 198 -12.39 7.39 -2.97
N LYS A 199 -12.64 8.48 -2.24
CA LYS A 199 -13.81 8.63 -1.36
C LYS A 199 -15.11 8.54 -2.17
N LEU A 200 -15.20 9.29 -3.27
CA LEU A 200 -16.36 9.28 -4.16
C LEU A 200 -16.64 7.88 -4.73
N ALA A 201 -15.58 7.16 -5.11
CA ALA A 201 -15.70 5.80 -5.63
C ALA A 201 -16.15 4.77 -4.57
N LEU A 202 -15.95 5.05 -3.29
CA LEU A 202 -16.43 4.22 -2.18
C LEU A 202 -17.88 4.56 -1.85
N ASP A 203 -18.13 5.83 -1.48
CA ASP A 203 -19.45 6.36 -1.20
C ASP A 203 -19.47 7.89 -1.41
N GLN A 204 -20.46 8.38 -2.16
CA GLN A 204 -20.57 9.81 -2.49
C GLN A 204 -20.72 10.70 -1.25
N ARG A 205 -21.30 10.19 -0.16
CA ARG A 205 -21.47 10.90 1.13
C ARG A 205 -20.14 11.22 1.81
N LEU A 206 -19.05 10.54 1.46
CA LEU A 206 -17.70 10.85 1.96
C LEU A 206 -17.12 12.15 1.35
N VAL A 207 -17.67 12.61 0.24
CA VAL A 207 -17.31 13.88 -0.39
C VAL A 207 -18.29 14.98 0.00
N ASN A 208 -19.56 14.64 0.10
CA ASN A 208 -20.60 15.56 0.52
C ASN A 208 -21.70 14.79 1.26
N GLU A 209 -21.76 14.96 2.58
CA GLU A 209 -22.72 14.27 3.47
C GLU A 209 -24.19 14.60 3.19
N LEU A 210 -24.47 15.68 2.45
CA LEU A 210 -25.83 16.06 2.02
C LEU A 210 -26.35 15.23 0.83
N LEU A 211 -25.49 14.45 0.18
CA LEU A 211 -25.90 13.57 -0.90
C LEU A 211 -26.68 12.37 -0.33
N PRO A 212 -27.69 11.88 -1.07
CA PRO A 212 -28.49 10.75 -0.61
C PRO A 212 -27.68 9.47 -0.55
N ASP A 213 -28.13 8.55 0.32
CA ASP A 213 -27.68 7.17 0.26
C ASP A 213 -28.09 6.53 -1.08
N ASN A 214 -27.17 5.80 -1.68
CA ASN A 214 -27.44 5.07 -2.92
C ASN A 214 -27.60 3.57 -2.61
N PRO A 215 -28.78 2.96 -2.86
CA PRO A 215 -28.97 1.53 -2.64
C PRO A 215 -28.04 0.64 -3.49
N GLU A 216 -27.51 1.17 -4.60
CA GLU A 216 -26.53 0.51 -5.46
C GLU A 216 -25.08 0.94 -5.15
N SER A 217 -24.82 1.59 -4.00
CA SER A 217 -23.47 1.94 -3.58
C SER A 217 -22.68 0.69 -3.24
N LYS A 218 -21.34 0.80 -3.24
CA LYS A 218 -20.47 -0.31 -2.81
C LYS A 218 -20.79 -0.77 -1.41
N ILE A 219 -21.14 0.15 -0.51
CA ILE A 219 -21.48 -0.17 0.89
C ILE A 219 -22.81 -0.92 0.97
N SER A 220 -23.83 -0.45 0.26
CA SER A 220 -25.14 -1.11 0.26
C SER A 220 -25.08 -2.52 -0.34
N VAL A 221 -24.37 -2.68 -1.46
CA VAL A 221 -24.19 -3.99 -2.09
C VAL A 221 -23.30 -4.91 -1.25
N CYS A 222 -22.27 -4.37 -0.58
CA CYS A 222 -21.46 -5.14 0.38
C CYS A 222 -22.32 -5.62 1.55
N ALA A 223 -23.19 -4.78 2.10
CA ALA A 223 -24.12 -5.17 3.17
C ALA A 223 -25.06 -6.28 2.71
N GLU A 224 -25.61 -6.20 1.48
CA GLU A 224 -26.49 -7.23 0.94
C GLU A 224 -25.77 -8.59 0.82
N LYS A 225 -24.63 -8.60 0.13
CA LYS A 225 -23.84 -9.83 -0.05
C LYS A 225 -23.36 -10.41 1.28
N SER A 226 -22.92 -9.58 2.20
CA SER A 226 -22.50 -10.05 3.53
C SER A 226 -23.67 -10.64 4.31
N TYR A 227 -24.86 -10.06 4.22
CA TYR A 227 -26.07 -10.58 4.82
C TYR A 227 -26.48 -11.92 4.20
N GLU A 228 -26.47 -12.06 2.87
CA GLU A 228 -26.76 -13.32 2.17
C GLU A 228 -25.82 -14.43 2.64
N ILE A 229 -24.51 -14.18 2.66
CA ILE A 229 -23.51 -15.15 3.12
C ILE A 229 -23.73 -15.50 4.60
N TRP A 230 -23.99 -14.50 5.46
CA TRP A 230 -24.28 -14.72 6.88
C TRP A 230 -25.49 -15.64 7.07
N LYS A 231 -26.55 -15.41 6.31
CA LYS A 231 -27.78 -16.21 6.35
C LYS A 231 -27.55 -17.65 5.85
N ASP A 232 -26.88 -17.78 4.72
CA ASP A 232 -26.66 -19.07 4.07
C ASP A 232 -25.68 -19.94 4.85
N THR A 233 -24.76 -19.34 5.58
CA THR A 233 -23.76 -20.05 6.39
C THR A 233 -24.06 -20.08 7.88
N ALA A 234 -25.27 -19.70 8.29
CA ALA A 234 -25.69 -19.65 9.70
C ALA A 234 -25.49 -20.98 10.45
N ALA A 235 -25.72 -22.11 9.77
CA ALA A 235 -25.54 -23.44 10.37
C ALA A 235 -24.06 -23.76 10.65
N GLN A 236 -23.14 -23.28 9.79
CA GLN A 236 -21.69 -23.45 9.94
C GLN A 236 -21.07 -22.39 10.85
N LYS A 237 -21.79 -21.32 11.17
CA LYS A 237 -21.26 -20.14 11.92
C LYS A 237 -20.00 -19.57 11.28
N SER A 238 -20.01 -19.43 9.94
CA SER A 238 -18.86 -18.90 9.21
C SER A 238 -18.58 -17.45 9.56
N ALA A 239 -17.30 -17.09 9.72
CA ALA A 239 -16.88 -15.71 9.93
C ALA A 239 -16.61 -15.03 8.57
N GLN A 240 -16.91 -13.74 8.49
CA GLN A 240 -16.61 -12.91 7.34
C GLN A 240 -15.67 -11.78 7.77
N LEU A 241 -14.71 -11.43 6.90
CA LEU A 241 -13.81 -10.29 7.08
C LEU A 241 -14.06 -9.28 5.97
N ILE A 242 -14.38 -8.04 6.35
CA ILE A 242 -14.59 -6.93 5.42
C ILE A 242 -13.43 -5.94 5.59
N PHE A 243 -12.66 -5.74 4.52
CA PHE A 243 -11.53 -4.81 4.51
C PHE A 243 -11.94 -3.50 3.86
N CYS A 244 -11.73 -2.40 4.59
CA CYS A 244 -11.93 -1.04 4.09
C CYS A 244 -10.81 -0.15 4.61
N ASP A 245 -10.07 0.47 3.70
CA ASP A 245 -8.91 1.32 4.01
C ASP A 245 -9.24 2.82 4.08
N LEU A 246 -10.51 3.18 3.94
CA LEU A 246 -11.00 4.56 3.99
C LEU A 246 -12.09 4.71 5.04
N SER A 247 -12.22 5.95 5.53
CA SER A 247 -13.36 6.36 6.38
C SER A 247 -13.44 5.62 7.72
N THR A 248 -12.28 5.33 8.33
CA THR A 248 -12.25 4.80 9.72
C THR A 248 -13.00 5.75 10.66
N PRO A 249 -13.82 5.22 11.58
CA PRO A 249 -14.56 6.04 12.54
C PRO A 249 -13.65 6.96 13.36
N LYS A 250 -14.02 8.23 13.47
CA LYS A 250 -13.25 9.22 14.23
C LYS A 250 -13.84 9.52 15.62
N GLY A 251 -15.07 9.06 15.88
CA GLY A 251 -15.80 9.36 17.11
C GLY A 251 -16.31 10.80 17.21
N ASP A 252 -16.27 11.57 16.12
CA ASP A 252 -16.71 12.97 16.04
C ASP A 252 -18.14 13.13 15.51
N GLY A 253 -18.85 12.02 15.25
CA GLY A 253 -20.19 12.01 14.71
C GLY A 253 -20.29 12.28 13.20
N SER A 254 -19.16 12.45 12.49
CA SER A 254 -19.15 12.56 11.04
C SER A 254 -19.51 11.24 10.37
N PHE A 255 -20.11 11.31 9.18
CA PHE A 255 -20.44 10.14 8.39
C PHE A 255 -19.19 9.29 8.13
N ASN A 256 -19.30 7.99 8.37
CA ASN A 256 -18.28 7.01 8.01
C ASN A 256 -18.92 5.72 7.52
N VAL A 257 -18.22 5.02 6.64
CA VAL A 257 -18.74 3.80 6.01
C VAL A 257 -18.78 2.59 6.94
N TYR A 258 -18.00 2.59 8.02
CA TYR A 258 -18.01 1.49 8.99
C TYR A 258 -19.33 1.44 9.76
N ASP A 259 -19.75 2.59 10.31
CA ASP A 259 -21.01 2.70 11.05
C ASP A 259 -22.20 2.51 10.11
N ASP A 260 -22.15 3.06 8.88
CA ASP A 260 -23.21 2.88 7.88
C ASP A 260 -23.37 1.41 7.47
N LEU A 261 -22.27 0.71 7.24
CA LEU A 261 -22.30 -0.74 6.92
C LEU A 261 -22.84 -1.55 8.10
N LYS A 262 -22.39 -1.26 9.33
CA LYS A 262 -22.90 -1.91 10.55
C LYS A 262 -24.40 -1.70 10.67
N GLN A 263 -24.87 -0.47 10.49
CA GLN A 263 -26.29 -0.13 10.57
C GLN A 263 -27.12 -0.88 9.52
N LYS A 264 -26.66 -0.91 8.27
CA LYS A 264 -27.31 -1.66 7.18
C LYS A 264 -27.42 -3.16 7.48
N LEU A 265 -26.38 -3.75 8.06
CA LEU A 265 -26.41 -5.16 8.47
C LEU A 265 -27.40 -5.43 9.60
N ILE A 266 -27.47 -4.53 10.60
CA ILE A 266 -28.44 -4.62 11.70
C ILE A 266 -29.87 -4.50 11.17
N GLU A 267 -30.13 -3.57 10.28
CA GLU A 267 -31.45 -3.39 9.64
C GLU A 267 -31.90 -4.63 8.84
N LYS A 268 -30.95 -5.39 8.28
CA LYS A 268 -31.21 -6.66 7.61
C LYS A 268 -31.44 -7.82 8.59
N GLY A 269 -31.15 -7.64 9.87
CA GLY A 269 -31.41 -8.61 10.93
C GLY A 269 -30.15 -9.33 11.46
N VAL A 270 -28.94 -8.89 11.09
CA VAL A 270 -27.71 -9.38 11.72
C VAL A 270 -27.64 -8.85 13.16
N PRO A 271 -27.50 -9.68 14.18
CA PRO A 271 -27.38 -9.21 15.56
C PRO A 271 -26.16 -8.32 15.76
N GLU A 272 -26.31 -7.18 16.41
CA GLU A 272 -25.20 -6.25 16.66
C GLU A 272 -23.97 -6.90 17.30
N LYS A 273 -24.19 -7.84 18.24
CA LYS A 273 -23.13 -8.59 18.93
C LYS A 273 -22.27 -9.48 17.99
N GLU A 274 -22.71 -9.71 16.76
CA GLU A 274 -21.99 -10.48 15.73
C GLU A 274 -21.19 -9.60 14.78
N ILE A 275 -21.22 -8.27 14.99
CA ILE A 275 -20.48 -7.28 14.20
C ILE A 275 -19.45 -6.62 15.10
N ALA A 276 -18.18 -6.65 14.71
CA ALA A 276 -17.10 -6.02 15.45
C ALA A 276 -16.13 -5.30 14.53
N PHE A 277 -15.53 -4.22 15.02
CA PHE A 277 -14.48 -3.49 14.32
C PHE A 277 -13.12 -3.83 14.94
N ILE A 278 -12.12 -4.06 14.10
CA ILE A 278 -10.79 -4.40 14.58
C ILE A 278 -10.16 -3.30 15.45
N HIS A 279 -10.48 -2.03 15.17
CA HIS A 279 -9.96 -0.90 15.94
C HIS A 279 -10.61 -0.72 17.33
N ASP A 280 -11.68 -1.45 17.63
CA ASP A 280 -12.25 -1.51 18.97
C ASP A 280 -11.51 -2.52 19.87
N ALA A 281 -10.72 -3.42 19.27
CA ALA A 281 -9.90 -4.41 19.98
C ALA A 281 -8.57 -3.78 20.45
N ASN A 282 -8.66 -2.84 21.39
CA ASN A 282 -7.50 -2.08 21.90
C ASN A 282 -6.88 -2.66 23.16
N THR A 283 -7.34 -3.80 23.64
CA THR A 283 -6.79 -4.46 24.83
C THR A 283 -6.11 -5.76 24.45
N GLU A 284 -4.88 -5.94 24.94
CA GLU A 284 -4.28 -7.27 25.02
C GLU A 284 -5.21 -8.14 25.88
N ALA A 285 -5.90 -9.09 25.25
CA ALA A 285 -6.70 -10.08 25.94
C ALA A 285 -5.86 -11.32 26.25
#